data_d38729aab365aaa9c25feba6f8c1f79d
#
_entry.id   d38729aab365aaa9c25feba6f8c1f79d
#
_cell.length_a   1.000
_cell.length_b   1.000
_cell.length_c   1.000
_cell.angle_alpha   90.00
_cell.angle_beta   90.00
_cell.angle_gamma   90.00
#
_symmetry.space_group_name_H-M   'P 1'
#
loop_
_entity.id
_entity.type
_entity.pdbx_description
1 polymer ?
#
loop_
_entity_poly.entity_id
_entity_poly.type
_entity_poly.pdbx_seq_one_letter_code
_entity_poly.pdbx_strand_id
1 'polypeptide(L)'
;MTKPIILTGDRPTGKLHLGHYVGSLKNRVLLQNEDKYNMFVFLADQQALTDHAKESEIIKESIGNVALDYLSVGLDPAKSTIFIQSQIPELAELTMYYMNLVSLARLERNPTVKTEIAQKGFGESIPTGFLVYPISQAADITAFKANYVPVGNDQKPMIEQTREIA
;
A
#
# COMPACT_ATOMS: atom_id res chain seq x y z
N MET A 1 -11.79 8.22 -24.32
CA MET A 1 -10.59 7.61 -23.70
C MET A 1 -10.89 7.34 -22.24
N THR A 2 -10.51 6.20 -21.71
CA THR A 2 -10.65 5.90 -20.26
C THR A 2 -9.68 6.77 -19.48
N LYS A 3 -10.12 7.33 -18.34
CA LYS A 3 -9.24 8.10 -17.46
C LYS A 3 -8.12 7.20 -16.94
N PRO A 4 -6.87 7.68 -16.83
CA PRO A 4 -5.78 6.93 -16.22
C PRO A 4 -6.08 6.64 -14.74
N ILE A 5 -5.55 5.53 -14.25
CA ILE A 5 -5.82 5.03 -12.90
C ILE A 5 -4.72 5.48 -11.94
N ILE A 6 -5.13 6.08 -10.83
CA ILE A 6 -4.28 6.30 -9.65
C ILE A 6 -4.63 5.25 -8.60
N LEU A 7 -3.63 4.57 -8.07
CA LEU A 7 -3.75 3.71 -6.88
C LEU A 7 -2.89 4.28 -5.75
N THR A 8 -3.47 4.41 -4.58
CA THR A 8 -2.77 4.87 -3.36
C THR A 8 -3.45 4.31 -2.12
N GLY A 9 -2.78 4.30 -0.99
CA GLY A 9 -3.36 3.80 0.25
C GLY A 9 -2.44 4.03 1.43
N ASP A 10 -2.94 3.72 2.63
CA ASP A 10 -2.17 3.74 3.88
C ASP A 10 -2.41 2.46 4.67
N ARG A 11 -1.42 2.06 5.45
CA ARG A 11 -1.56 0.95 6.40
C ARG A 11 -2.33 1.45 7.62
N PRO A 12 -3.43 0.80 8.03
CA PRO A 12 -4.21 1.20 9.19
C PRO A 12 -3.54 0.71 10.49
N THR A 13 -2.45 1.34 10.88
CA THR A 13 -1.67 1.03 12.09
C THR A 13 -1.87 2.04 13.22
N GLY A 14 -2.92 2.85 13.14
CA GLY A 14 -3.28 3.92 14.07
C GLY A 14 -3.95 5.08 13.34
N LYS A 15 -4.25 6.15 14.06
CA LYS A 15 -4.81 7.38 13.49
C LYS A 15 -3.78 8.07 12.61
N LEU A 16 -4.24 8.67 11.51
CA LEU A 16 -3.38 9.52 10.68
C LEU A 16 -3.08 10.83 11.42
N HIS A 17 -1.96 11.43 11.13
CA HIS A 17 -1.51 12.67 11.76
C HIS A 17 -1.14 13.71 10.70
N LEU A 18 -0.79 14.93 11.13
CA LEU A 18 -0.46 16.05 10.25
C LEU A 18 0.61 15.71 9.20
N GLY A 19 1.57 14.84 9.53
CA GLY A 19 2.57 14.37 8.58
C GLY A 19 1.97 13.60 7.39
N HIS A 20 0.98 12.73 7.64
CA HIS A 20 0.25 12.05 6.57
C HIS A 20 -0.56 13.04 5.72
N TYR A 21 -1.18 14.04 6.36
CA TYR A 21 -1.92 15.06 5.65
C TYR A 21 -1.03 15.84 4.68
N VAL A 22 0.06 16.40 5.17
CA VAL A 22 0.96 17.23 4.35
C VAL A 22 1.73 16.38 3.33
N GLY A 23 2.19 15.19 3.72
CA GLY A 23 3.00 14.32 2.87
C GLY A 23 2.22 13.59 1.77
N SER A 24 0.92 13.34 1.97
CA SER A 24 0.16 12.48 1.07
C SER A 24 -1.27 12.92 0.85
N LEU A 25 -2.11 13.04 1.92
CA LEU A 25 -3.56 13.18 1.76
C LEU A 25 -3.97 14.46 1.04
N LYS A 26 -3.31 15.59 1.33
CA LYS A 26 -3.54 16.86 0.64
C LYS A 26 -3.39 16.71 -0.88
N ASN A 27 -2.35 16.02 -1.31
CA ASN A 27 -2.10 15.77 -2.74
C ASN A 27 -3.16 14.85 -3.35
N ARG A 28 -3.60 13.83 -2.62
CA ARG A 28 -4.68 12.93 -3.07
C ARG A 28 -5.98 13.70 -3.32
N VAL A 29 -6.36 14.60 -2.40
CA VAL A 29 -7.55 15.44 -2.57
C VAL A 29 -7.43 16.37 -3.78
N LEU A 30 -6.25 16.93 -4.02
CA LEU A 30 -5.99 17.74 -5.23
C LEU A 30 -6.16 16.92 -6.50
N LEU A 31 -5.53 15.74 -6.59
CA LEU A 31 -5.63 14.85 -7.74
C LEU A 31 -7.07 14.37 -7.98
N GLN A 32 -7.81 14.04 -6.92
CA GLN A 32 -9.24 13.72 -7.00
C GLN A 32 -10.04 14.84 -7.63
N ASN A 33 -9.79 16.09 -7.22
CA ASN A 33 -10.57 17.24 -7.65
C ASN A 33 -10.20 17.73 -9.07
N GLU A 34 -9.10 17.26 -9.65
CA GLU A 34 -8.79 17.49 -11.06
C GLU A 34 -9.75 16.76 -12.01
N ASP A 35 -10.45 15.75 -11.55
CA ASP A 35 -11.39 14.91 -12.31
C ASP A 35 -10.78 14.30 -13.61
N LYS A 36 -9.45 14.15 -13.63
CA LYS A 36 -8.71 13.58 -14.78
C LYS A 36 -8.42 12.11 -14.63
N TYR A 37 -8.60 11.56 -13.41
CA TYR A 37 -8.18 10.22 -13.02
C TYR A 37 -9.33 9.38 -12.49
N ASN A 38 -9.23 8.06 -12.66
CA ASN A 38 -9.96 7.10 -11.84
C ASN A 38 -9.12 6.82 -10.60
N MET A 39 -9.56 7.28 -9.45
CA MET A 39 -8.77 7.20 -8.23
C MET A 39 -9.26 6.09 -7.32
N PHE A 40 -8.34 5.20 -6.95
CA PHE A 40 -8.54 4.13 -5.98
C PHE A 40 -7.67 4.41 -4.75
N VAL A 41 -8.33 4.44 -3.58
CA VAL A 41 -7.67 4.69 -2.29
C VAL A 41 -7.98 3.53 -1.36
N PHE A 42 -6.97 2.83 -0.89
CA PHE A 42 -7.22 1.64 -0.09
C PHE A 42 -6.59 1.70 1.31
N LEU A 43 -7.23 0.95 2.20
CA LEU A 43 -6.73 0.67 3.53
C LEU A 43 -5.98 -0.66 3.45
N ALA A 44 -4.66 -0.60 3.56
CA ALA A 44 -3.75 -1.73 3.35
C ALA A 44 -3.62 -2.57 4.62
N ASP A 45 -4.72 -3.20 5.05
CA ASP A 45 -4.80 -3.97 6.30
C ASP A 45 -3.95 -5.25 6.26
N GLN A 46 -3.88 -5.95 5.14
CA GLN A 46 -2.98 -7.10 4.98
C GLN A 46 -1.51 -6.68 5.04
N GLN A 47 -1.17 -5.52 4.47
CA GLN A 47 0.18 -4.96 4.59
C GLN A 47 0.50 -4.56 6.03
N ALA A 48 -0.47 -4.04 6.78
CA ALA A 48 -0.28 -3.71 8.18
C ALA A 48 0.03 -4.95 9.04
N LEU A 49 -0.52 -6.12 8.72
CA LEU A 49 -0.25 -7.37 9.43
C LEU A 49 1.19 -7.86 9.28
N THR A 50 1.94 -7.42 8.28
CA THR A 50 3.30 -7.93 8.02
C THR A 50 4.29 -7.64 9.16
N ASP A 51 4.07 -6.58 9.89
CA ASP A 51 4.88 -6.17 11.06
C ASP A 51 4.06 -5.95 12.35
N HIS A 52 2.72 -6.04 12.29
CA HIS A 52 1.79 -5.87 13.41
C HIS A 52 0.88 -7.11 13.62
N ALA A 53 1.34 -8.30 13.24
CA ALA A 53 0.53 -9.52 13.31
C ALA A 53 0.01 -9.85 14.73
N LYS A 54 0.73 -9.44 15.78
CA LYS A 54 0.33 -9.62 17.18
C LYS A 54 -0.69 -8.58 17.67
N GLU A 55 -0.94 -7.55 16.88
CA GLU A 55 -1.75 -6.38 17.22
C GLU A 55 -2.96 -6.24 16.25
N SER A 56 -3.52 -7.38 15.84
CA SER A 56 -4.61 -7.42 14.83
C SER A 56 -5.84 -6.60 15.22
N GLU A 57 -6.17 -6.50 16.52
CA GLU A 57 -7.28 -5.68 16.99
C GLU A 57 -7.03 -4.19 16.75
N ILE A 58 -5.79 -3.71 16.90
CA ILE A 58 -5.42 -2.32 16.60
C ILE A 58 -5.64 -2.03 15.12
N ILE A 59 -5.26 -2.95 14.25
CA ILE A 59 -5.48 -2.82 12.80
C ILE A 59 -6.97 -2.73 12.50
N LYS A 60 -7.77 -3.62 13.08
CA LYS A 60 -9.22 -3.67 12.90
C LYS A 60 -9.90 -2.36 13.31
N GLU A 61 -9.54 -1.81 14.46
CA GLU A 61 -10.04 -0.50 14.92
C GLU A 61 -9.55 0.64 14.03
N SER A 62 -8.30 0.57 13.57
CA SER A 62 -7.69 1.62 12.76
C SER A 62 -8.26 1.72 11.36
N ILE A 63 -8.84 0.65 10.80
CA ILE A 63 -9.54 0.69 9.51
C ILE A 63 -10.63 1.76 9.53
N GLY A 64 -11.50 1.76 10.56
CA GLY A 64 -12.55 2.76 10.71
C GLY A 64 -12.01 4.17 10.92
N ASN A 65 -10.96 4.31 11.75
CA ASN A 65 -10.34 5.60 12.02
C ASN A 65 -9.70 6.22 10.77
N VAL A 66 -8.92 5.43 10.01
CA VAL A 66 -8.28 5.91 8.77
C VAL A 66 -9.31 6.23 7.69
N ALA A 67 -10.39 5.45 7.58
CA ALA A 67 -11.50 5.77 6.69
C ALA A 67 -12.16 7.12 7.05
N LEU A 68 -12.38 7.38 8.33
CA LEU A 68 -12.90 8.68 8.81
C LEU A 68 -11.92 9.82 8.53
N ASP A 69 -10.62 9.60 8.72
CA ASP A 69 -9.58 10.58 8.40
C ASP A 69 -9.60 10.92 6.90
N TYR A 70 -9.75 9.92 6.01
CA TYR A 70 -9.87 10.15 4.56
C TYR A 70 -11.05 11.05 4.23
N LEU A 71 -12.23 10.76 4.78
CA LEU A 71 -13.42 11.57 4.56
C LEU A 71 -13.25 12.99 5.13
N SER A 72 -12.65 13.09 6.32
CA SER A 72 -12.46 14.37 7.04
C SER A 72 -11.53 15.34 6.29
N VAL A 73 -10.54 14.82 5.56
CA VAL A 73 -9.63 15.65 4.75
C VAL A 73 -10.19 15.99 3.36
N GLY A 74 -11.34 15.43 3.00
CA GLY A 74 -12.05 15.75 1.74
C GLY A 74 -11.89 14.71 0.63
N LEU A 75 -11.45 13.49 0.93
CA LEU A 75 -11.62 12.39 -0.03
C LEU A 75 -13.10 12.05 -0.12
N ASP A 76 -13.65 12.13 -1.32
CA ASP A 76 -15.08 12.00 -1.62
C ASP A 76 -15.35 10.64 -2.27
N PRO A 77 -16.15 9.76 -1.63
CA PRO A 77 -16.51 8.45 -2.19
C PRO A 77 -17.32 8.53 -3.50
N ALA A 78 -17.90 9.67 -3.82
CA ALA A 78 -18.55 9.88 -5.11
C ALA A 78 -17.54 10.12 -6.27
N LYS A 79 -16.30 10.49 -5.95
CA LYS A 79 -15.24 10.78 -6.91
C LYS A 79 -14.11 9.75 -6.91
N SER A 80 -13.89 9.07 -5.78
CA SER A 80 -12.82 8.10 -5.57
C SER A 80 -13.38 6.82 -5.01
N THR A 81 -12.87 5.66 -5.45
CA THR A 81 -13.23 4.38 -4.87
C THR A 81 -12.35 4.14 -3.64
N ILE A 82 -12.97 4.09 -2.46
CA ILE A 82 -12.28 3.77 -1.20
C ILE A 82 -12.62 2.32 -0.83
N PHE A 83 -11.60 1.49 -0.54
CA PHE A 83 -11.81 0.08 -0.23
C PHE A 83 -10.80 -0.45 0.79
N ILE A 84 -11.08 -1.62 1.35
CA ILE A 84 -10.20 -2.36 2.26
C ILE A 84 -9.52 -3.47 1.46
N GLN A 85 -8.21 -3.58 1.55
CA GLN A 85 -7.39 -4.51 0.77
C GLN A 85 -7.85 -5.97 0.94
N SER A 86 -8.11 -6.42 2.16
CA SER A 86 -8.55 -7.80 2.46
C SER A 86 -9.93 -8.15 1.90
N GLN A 87 -10.73 -7.16 1.48
CA GLN A 87 -12.03 -7.41 0.84
C GLN A 87 -11.91 -7.75 -0.65
N ILE A 88 -10.69 -7.76 -1.18
CA ILE A 88 -10.38 -8.18 -2.56
C ILE A 88 -9.43 -9.37 -2.51
N PRO A 89 -9.96 -10.60 -2.34
CA PRO A 89 -9.14 -11.81 -2.15
C PRO A 89 -8.23 -12.11 -3.33
N GLU A 90 -8.56 -11.63 -4.53
CA GLU A 90 -7.77 -11.77 -5.74
C GLU A 90 -6.38 -11.13 -5.63
N LEU A 91 -6.21 -10.14 -4.75
CA LEU A 91 -4.89 -9.53 -4.48
C LEU A 91 -3.94 -10.52 -3.80
N ALA A 92 -4.47 -11.31 -2.85
CA ALA A 92 -3.70 -12.36 -2.20
C ALA A 92 -3.40 -13.51 -3.17
N GLU A 93 -4.36 -13.88 -4.02
CA GLU A 93 -4.18 -14.88 -5.07
C GLU A 93 -3.07 -14.45 -6.05
N LEU A 94 -3.13 -13.22 -6.55
CA LEU A 94 -2.12 -12.67 -7.46
C LEU A 94 -0.74 -12.60 -6.81
N THR A 95 -0.68 -12.24 -5.53
CA THR A 95 0.55 -12.28 -4.73
C THR A 95 1.17 -13.68 -4.76
N MET A 96 0.36 -14.72 -4.59
CA MET A 96 0.82 -16.11 -4.62
C MET A 96 1.40 -16.50 -5.98
N TYR A 97 0.80 -16.05 -7.08
CA TYR A 97 1.38 -16.25 -8.42
C TYR A 97 2.72 -15.53 -8.56
N TYR A 98 2.81 -14.28 -8.14
CA TYR A 98 4.04 -13.48 -8.25
C TYR A 98 5.18 -14.00 -7.38
N MET A 99 4.90 -14.64 -6.25
CA MET A 99 5.92 -15.30 -5.44
C MET A 99 6.72 -16.36 -6.20
N ASN A 100 6.16 -16.93 -7.28
CA ASN A 100 6.87 -17.88 -8.15
C ASN A 100 7.79 -17.18 -9.16
N LEU A 101 7.69 -15.86 -9.33
CA LEU A 101 8.48 -15.09 -10.28
C LEU A 101 9.66 -14.36 -9.62
N VAL A 102 9.65 -14.22 -8.30
CA VAL A 102 10.64 -13.42 -7.56
C VAL A 102 11.46 -14.30 -6.62
N SER A 103 12.77 -14.26 -6.76
CA SER A 103 13.64 -15.01 -5.88
C SER A 103 13.81 -14.31 -4.52
N LEU A 104 14.04 -15.11 -3.45
CA LEU A 104 14.38 -14.62 -2.11
C LEU A 104 15.55 -13.63 -2.16
N ALA A 105 16.61 -13.97 -2.89
CA ALA A 105 17.78 -13.10 -3.04
C ALA A 105 17.43 -11.72 -3.68
N ARG A 106 16.40 -11.65 -4.51
CA ARG A 106 15.94 -10.37 -5.08
C ARG A 106 15.25 -9.51 -4.02
N LEU A 107 14.42 -10.11 -3.18
CA LEU A 107 13.77 -9.42 -2.05
C LEU A 107 14.79 -8.90 -1.04
N GLU A 108 15.73 -9.74 -0.64
CA GLU A 108 16.79 -9.38 0.30
C GLU A 108 17.71 -8.27 -0.20
N ARG A 109 17.87 -8.11 -1.52
CA ARG A 109 18.65 -7.02 -2.11
C ARG A 109 17.90 -5.70 -2.23
N ASN A 110 16.57 -5.67 -2.05
CA ASN A 110 15.80 -4.44 -2.14
C ASN A 110 16.24 -3.45 -1.05
N PRO A 111 16.69 -2.22 -1.41
CA PRO A 111 17.21 -1.27 -0.42
C PRO A 111 16.18 -0.86 0.64
N THR A 112 14.92 -0.70 0.25
CA THR A 112 13.83 -0.36 1.18
C THR A 112 13.64 -1.47 2.20
N VAL A 113 13.53 -2.72 1.76
CA VAL A 113 13.38 -3.89 2.63
C VAL A 113 14.55 -4.00 3.61
N LYS A 114 15.80 -3.83 3.14
CA LYS A 114 16.99 -3.85 4.00
C LYS A 114 16.93 -2.80 5.10
N THR A 115 16.59 -1.58 4.72
CA THR A 115 16.51 -0.46 5.68
C THR A 115 15.44 -0.72 6.73
N GLU A 116 14.27 -1.18 6.31
CA GLU A 116 13.15 -1.47 7.21
C GLU A 116 13.44 -2.64 8.14
N ILE A 117 14.07 -3.72 7.66
CA ILE A 117 14.51 -4.85 8.51
C ILE A 117 15.43 -4.35 9.63
N ALA A 118 16.41 -3.50 9.29
CA ALA A 118 17.33 -2.94 10.27
C ALA A 118 16.60 -2.04 11.28
N GLN A 119 15.67 -1.20 10.84
CA GLN A 119 14.90 -0.30 11.70
C GLN A 119 13.94 -1.06 12.65
N LYS A 120 13.35 -2.16 12.18
CA LYS A 120 12.40 -2.97 12.97
C LYS A 120 13.11 -3.88 13.99
N GLY A 121 14.42 -4.07 13.86
CA GLY A 121 15.18 -4.89 14.82
C GLY A 121 14.82 -6.38 14.83
N PHE A 122 14.38 -6.94 13.71
CA PHE A 122 14.01 -8.36 13.62
C PHE A 122 15.17 -9.33 13.84
N GLY A 123 16.44 -8.86 13.70
CA GLY A 123 17.62 -9.72 13.78
C GLY A 123 17.58 -10.80 12.70
N GLU A 124 17.79 -12.04 13.10
CA GLU A 124 17.71 -13.21 12.19
C GLU A 124 16.29 -13.75 11.99
N SER A 125 15.33 -13.30 12.82
CA SER A 125 13.94 -13.81 12.83
C SER A 125 12.99 -12.88 12.08
N ILE A 126 13.19 -12.75 10.78
CA ILE A 126 12.33 -11.90 9.93
C ILE A 126 11.03 -12.63 9.62
N PRO A 127 9.84 -12.03 9.89
CA PRO A 127 8.58 -12.63 9.49
C PRO A 127 8.51 -12.80 7.96
N THR A 128 8.07 -13.96 7.48
CA THR A 128 7.96 -14.23 6.04
C THR A 128 7.08 -13.21 5.33
N GLY A 129 5.94 -12.83 5.94
CA GLY A 129 5.06 -11.80 5.39
C GLY A 129 5.76 -10.47 5.20
N PHE A 130 6.66 -10.08 6.14
CA PHE A 130 7.45 -8.86 6.02
C PHE A 130 8.46 -8.94 4.87
N LEU A 131 9.03 -10.09 4.59
CA LEU A 131 9.95 -10.25 3.47
C LEU A 131 9.21 -10.26 2.11
N VAL A 132 7.98 -10.76 2.09
CA VAL A 132 7.16 -10.93 0.88
C VAL A 132 6.31 -9.70 0.53
N TYR A 133 6.12 -8.74 1.46
CA TYR A 133 5.24 -7.59 1.20
C TYR A 133 5.53 -6.82 -0.11
N PRO A 134 6.77 -6.74 -0.64
CA PRO A 134 7.00 -6.07 -1.91
C PRO A 134 6.31 -6.76 -3.09
N ILE A 135 6.13 -8.08 -3.01
CA ILE A 135 5.40 -8.85 -4.02
C ILE A 135 3.90 -8.56 -3.91
N SER A 136 3.37 -8.51 -2.69
CA SER A 136 1.98 -8.13 -2.45
C SER A 136 1.70 -6.70 -2.93
N GLN A 137 2.60 -5.75 -2.69
CA GLN A 137 2.47 -4.39 -3.22
C GLN A 137 2.47 -4.36 -4.76
N ALA A 138 3.27 -5.20 -5.40
CA ALA A 138 3.24 -5.34 -6.86
C ALA A 138 1.90 -5.90 -7.34
N ALA A 139 1.31 -6.86 -6.62
CA ALA A 139 -0.01 -7.39 -6.91
C ALA A 139 -1.10 -6.31 -6.79
N ASP A 140 -1.07 -5.49 -5.72
CA ASP A 140 -1.98 -4.36 -5.55
C ASP A 140 -1.93 -3.43 -6.77
N ILE A 141 -0.75 -3.03 -7.20
CA ILE A 141 -0.55 -2.07 -8.29
C ILE A 141 -1.03 -2.64 -9.64
N THR A 142 -0.65 -3.87 -9.93
CA THR A 142 -0.90 -4.48 -11.26
C THR A 142 -2.33 -4.96 -11.42
N ALA A 143 -2.99 -5.44 -10.36
CA ALA A 143 -4.40 -5.85 -10.39
C ALA A 143 -5.32 -4.71 -10.85
N PHE A 144 -5.05 -3.50 -10.39
CA PHE A 144 -5.79 -2.30 -10.80
C PHE A 144 -5.26 -1.68 -12.11
N LYS A 145 -4.19 -2.23 -12.71
CA LYS A 145 -3.54 -1.64 -13.89
C LYS A 145 -3.20 -0.16 -13.66
N ALA A 146 -2.70 0.18 -12.47
CA ALA A 146 -2.45 1.55 -12.07
C ALA A 146 -1.41 2.22 -12.98
N ASN A 147 -1.77 3.37 -13.52
CA ASN A 147 -0.87 4.20 -14.32
C ASN A 147 0.03 5.06 -13.44
N TYR A 148 -0.48 5.48 -12.28
CA TYR A 148 0.22 6.33 -11.33
C TYR A 148 0.07 5.78 -9.91
N VAL A 149 1.18 5.75 -9.18
CA VAL A 149 1.23 5.39 -7.76
C VAL A 149 2.00 6.49 -7.04
N PRO A 150 1.31 7.50 -6.46
CA PRO A 150 1.96 8.57 -5.72
C PRO A 150 2.62 8.02 -4.45
N VAL A 151 3.94 8.07 -4.40
CA VAL A 151 4.75 7.54 -3.29
C VAL A 151 5.88 8.48 -2.91
N GLY A 152 6.41 8.33 -1.71
CA GLY A 152 7.65 8.96 -1.30
C GLY A 152 8.88 8.38 -2.02
N ASN A 153 10.00 9.08 -1.97
CA ASN A 153 11.24 8.63 -2.63
C ASN A 153 11.77 7.30 -2.09
N ASP A 154 11.47 6.99 -0.84
CA ASP A 154 11.81 5.74 -0.16
C ASP A 154 11.13 4.52 -0.80
N GLN A 155 9.98 4.72 -1.45
CA GLN A 155 9.21 3.66 -2.11
C GLN A 155 9.60 3.45 -3.59
N LYS A 156 10.54 4.23 -4.11
CA LYS A 156 10.99 4.09 -5.50
C LYS A 156 11.52 2.68 -5.83
N PRO A 157 12.33 2.01 -4.98
CA PRO A 157 12.78 0.65 -5.24
C PRO A 157 11.64 -0.38 -5.30
N MET A 158 10.52 -0.11 -4.63
CA MET A 158 9.32 -0.95 -4.66
C MET A 158 8.60 -0.83 -6.01
N ILE A 159 8.48 0.39 -6.53
CA ILE A 159 7.91 0.64 -7.87
C ILE A 159 8.78 0.03 -8.96
N GLU A 160 10.10 0.11 -8.83
CA GLU A 160 11.04 -0.54 -9.75
C GLU A 160 10.86 -2.06 -9.74
N GLN A 161 10.77 -2.67 -8.56
CA GLN A 161 10.51 -4.11 -8.43
C GLN A 161 9.15 -4.51 -9.02
N THR A 162 8.11 -3.69 -8.85
CA THR A 162 6.80 -3.91 -9.48
C THR A 162 6.93 -3.97 -11.02
N ARG A 163 7.70 -3.07 -11.61
CA ARG A 163 7.95 -3.05 -13.07
C ARG A 163 8.74 -4.26 -13.58
N GLU A 164 9.57 -4.87 -12.74
CA GLU A 164 10.30 -6.09 -13.08
C GLU A 164 9.37 -7.32 -13.10
N ILE A 165 8.28 -7.30 -12.33
CA ILE A 165 7.32 -8.39 -12.21
C ILE A 165 6.25 -8.31 -13.31
N ALA A 166 5.82 -7.07 -13.66
CA ALA A 166 4.75 -6.80 -14.62
C ALA A 166 5.20 -6.95 -16.08
#